data_df9b59b0132f0a3e04107cac5825aec9
#
_entry.id   df9b59b0132f0a3e04107cac5825aec9
#
_cell.length_a   1.000
_cell.length_b   1.000
_cell.length_c   1.000
_cell.angle_alpha   90.00
_cell.angle_beta   90.00
_cell.angle_gamma   90.00
#
_symmetry.space_group_name_H-M   'P 1'
#
loop_
_entity.id
_entity.type
_entity.pdbx_description
1 polymer ?
#
loop_
_entity_poly.entity_id
_entity_poly.type
_entity_poly.pdbx_seq_one_letter_code
_entity_poly.pdbx_strand_id
1 'polypeptide(L)'
;MGIGGSVLFSTIRGREESQTGRSNEYFTASMLGAAVLAVIVWVVIIFFDRELLLLFGAEETTLSLAREYVLPIKFVVPCFLFTQALAAYLRNDGNPVLATAGVLAGGIFNIFGDYFFVFACDMGVMGAGVATAGGSVISVFIMLAHFLTKKNSLRLVRPAKLLCKWKEICVTGFSTFFIDIAMGILTILFNRQIMAYLGTNALAIYGVIVNVSTLVQCCAYSIGQASQPIFSTNFGAGKGERIREVLKYALGTAAFFGLLWTVVCLTVPKPIIRVFMNPTEEVLQIAPMIIRCYGLSFLMLPLNVFSTYYFQAVLKPKAAFIVSVSRGLVVSGIFIFLLPLLAGADSIWFAMPLTELFVVVYVVCMIMRYTKQLSTERKEDYE
;
A
#
# COMPACT_ATOMS: atom_id res chain seq x y z
N MET A 1 0.76 -2.31 -12.16
CA MET A 1 0.42 -3.46 -13.06
C MET A 1 -0.45 -4.51 -12.36
N GLY A 2 0.00 -5.15 -11.27
CA GLY A 2 -0.74 -6.23 -10.60
C GLY A 2 -2.15 -5.84 -10.14
N ILE A 3 -2.30 -4.78 -9.36
CA ILE A 3 -3.59 -4.33 -8.84
C ILE A 3 -4.53 -3.87 -9.96
N GLY A 4 -4.08 -2.99 -10.85
CA GLY A 4 -4.93 -2.49 -11.94
C GLY A 4 -5.42 -3.60 -12.87
N GLY A 5 -4.52 -4.53 -13.22
CA GLY A 5 -4.87 -5.66 -14.08
C GLY A 5 -5.78 -6.68 -13.41
N SER A 6 -5.59 -6.97 -12.11
CA SER A 6 -6.44 -7.91 -11.38
C SER A 6 -7.86 -7.39 -11.17
N VAL A 7 -8.04 -6.08 -11.03
CA VAL A 7 -9.38 -5.44 -10.99
C VAL A 7 -10.09 -5.62 -12.34
N LEU A 8 -9.41 -5.32 -13.45
CA LEU A 8 -10.00 -5.47 -14.78
C LEU A 8 -10.29 -6.94 -15.10
N PHE A 9 -9.38 -7.85 -14.72
CA PHE A 9 -9.57 -9.30 -14.82
C PHE A 9 -10.86 -9.75 -14.12
N SER A 10 -11.04 -9.41 -12.84
CA SER A 10 -12.22 -9.85 -12.07
C SER A 10 -13.51 -9.14 -12.49
N THR A 11 -13.44 -7.88 -12.95
CA THR A 11 -14.61 -7.16 -13.47
C THR A 11 -15.12 -7.81 -14.77
N ILE A 12 -14.22 -8.16 -15.69
CA ILE A 12 -14.60 -8.82 -16.93
C ILE A 12 -15.14 -10.22 -16.65
N ARG A 13 -14.48 -10.95 -15.74
CA ARG A 13 -14.95 -12.27 -15.32
C ARG A 13 -16.35 -12.23 -14.67
N GLY A 14 -16.66 -11.15 -13.94
CA GLY A 14 -17.99 -10.95 -13.37
C GLY A 14 -19.08 -10.68 -14.42
N ARG A 15 -18.74 -10.05 -15.54
CA ARG A 15 -19.68 -9.81 -16.65
C ARG A 15 -20.00 -11.06 -17.46
N GLU A 16 -19.03 -11.95 -17.58
CA GLU A 16 -19.06 -13.08 -18.51
C GLU A 16 -18.85 -14.38 -17.73
N GLU A 17 -19.93 -14.99 -17.22
CA GLU A 17 -19.84 -16.32 -16.56
C GLU A 17 -19.26 -17.42 -17.48
N SER A 18 -19.21 -17.21 -18.81
CA SER A 18 -18.79 -18.21 -19.80
C SER A 18 -17.53 -17.86 -20.63
N GLN A 19 -16.98 -16.65 -20.57
CA GLN A 19 -15.84 -16.24 -21.41
C GLN A 19 -14.54 -16.00 -20.63
N THR A 20 -13.93 -17.05 -20.09
CA THR A 20 -12.61 -17.03 -19.43
C THR A 20 -11.47 -16.47 -20.29
N GLY A 21 -11.63 -16.42 -21.63
CA GLY A 21 -10.58 -15.97 -22.55
C GLY A 21 -10.22 -14.49 -22.41
N ARG A 22 -11.22 -13.59 -22.38
CA ARG A 22 -10.97 -12.13 -22.32
C ARG A 22 -10.36 -11.66 -21.01
N SER A 23 -10.79 -12.22 -19.88
CA SER A 23 -10.20 -11.89 -18.58
C SER A 23 -8.72 -12.28 -18.52
N ASN A 24 -8.35 -13.44 -19.07
CA ASN A 24 -6.98 -13.92 -19.12
C ASN A 24 -6.05 -13.08 -20.02
N GLU A 25 -6.58 -12.32 -20.98
CA GLU A 25 -5.78 -11.36 -21.72
C GLU A 25 -5.22 -10.25 -20.83
N TYR A 26 -5.97 -9.79 -19.80
CA TYR A 26 -5.49 -8.83 -18.82
C TYR A 26 -4.47 -9.43 -17.87
N PHE A 27 -4.63 -10.72 -17.52
CA PHE A 27 -3.62 -11.45 -16.77
C PHE A 27 -2.29 -11.48 -17.53
N THR A 28 -2.31 -11.93 -18.78
CA THR A 28 -1.11 -11.99 -19.61
C THR A 28 -0.49 -10.61 -19.85
N ALA A 29 -1.32 -9.60 -20.17
CA ALA A 29 -0.85 -8.23 -20.37
C ALA A 29 -0.18 -7.67 -19.09
N SER A 30 -0.74 -7.95 -17.90
CA SER A 30 -0.16 -7.54 -16.63
C SER A 30 1.17 -8.24 -16.33
N MET A 31 1.25 -9.56 -16.58
CA MET A 31 2.50 -10.32 -16.37
C MET A 31 3.60 -9.86 -17.33
N LEU A 32 3.27 -9.61 -18.60
CA LEU A 32 4.23 -9.02 -19.55
C LEU A 32 4.67 -7.62 -19.15
N GLY A 33 3.73 -6.76 -18.73
CA GLY A 33 4.05 -5.41 -18.23
C GLY A 33 4.89 -5.46 -16.96
N ALA A 34 4.59 -6.37 -16.03
CA ALA A 34 5.39 -6.58 -14.83
C ALA A 34 6.80 -7.09 -15.17
N ALA A 35 6.94 -8.00 -16.14
CA ALA A 35 8.23 -8.48 -16.60
C ALA A 35 9.08 -7.37 -17.23
N VAL A 36 8.49 -6.54 -18.10
CA VAL A 36 9.20 -5.39 -18.70
C VAL A 36 9.66 -4.42 -17.62
N LEU A 37 8.77 -4.05 -16.69
CA LEU A 37 9.15 -3.17 -15.57
C LEU A 37 10.20 -3.82 -14.67
N ALA A 38 10.10 -5.12 -14.41
CA ALA A 38 11.07 -5.85 -13.61
C ALA A 38 12.47 -5.79 -14.24
N VAL A 39 12.56 -6.00 -15.56
CA VAL A 39 13.83 -5.89 -16.29
C VAL A 39 14.39 -4.46 -16.23
N ILE A 40 13.55 -3.45 -16.47
CA ILE A 40 13.99 -2.04 -16.42
C ILE A 40 14.51 -1.70 -15.02
N VAL A 41 13.75 -1.99 -13.97
CA VAL A 41 14.15 -1.69 -12.58
C VAL A 41 15.38 -2.49 -12.20
N TRP A 42 15.45 -3.75 -12.63
CA TRP A 42 16.62 -4.60 -12.39
C TRP A 42 17.91 -4.03 -13.02
N VAL A 43 17.86 -3.64 -14.29
CA VAL A 43 18.96 -3.01 -14.98
C VAL A 43 19.39 -1.71 -14.28
N VAL A 44 18.41 -0.86 -13.92
CA VAL A 44 18.70 0.40 -13.21
C VAL A 44 19.38 0.14 -11.87
N ILE A 45 18.91 -0.83 -11.08
CA ILE A 45 19.51 -1.16 -9.77
C ILE A 45 20.91 -1.77 -9.93
N ILE A 46 21.14 -2.59 -10.97
CA ILE A 46 22.47 -3.20 -11.20
C ILE A 46 23.52 -2.15 -11.57
N PHE A 47 23.19 -1.22 -12.47
CA PHE A 47 24.15 -0.28 -13.01
C PHE A 47 24.26 1.03 -12.23
N PHE A 48 23.21 1.45 -11.53
CA PHE A 48 23.09 2.74 -10.86
C PHE A 48 22.85 2.61 -9.35
N ASP A 49 23.33 1.53 -8.71
CA ASP A 49 23.11 1.29 -7.28
C ASP A 49 23.67 2.40 -6.40
N ARG A 50 24.88 2.90 -6.71
CA ARG A 50 25.53 3.96 -5.96
C ARG A 50 24.74 5.27 -6.05
N GLU A 51 24.39 5.67 -7.26
CA GLU A 51 23.66 6.90 -7.54
C GLU A 51 22.26 6.86 -6.89
N LEU A 52 21.60 5.71 -6.95
CA LEU A 52 20.30 5.52 -6.29
C LEU A 52 20.41 5.62 -4.77
N LEU A 53 21.40 4.97 -4.16
CA LEU A 53 21.59 5.02 -2.71
C LEU A 53 21.89 6.44 -2.24
N LEU A 54 22.75 7.19 -2.95
CA LEU A 54 23.00 8.59 -2.66
C LEU A 54 21.76 9.47 -2.85
N LEU A 55 20.98 9.22 -3.91
CA LEU A 55 19.71 9.93 -4.15
C LEU A 55 18.70 9.71 -3.01
N PHE A 56 18.66 8.51 -2.44
CA PHE A 56 17.80 8.16 -1.30
C PHE A 56 18.39 8.58 0.06
N GLY A 57 19.52 9.26 0.08
CA GLY A 57 20.05 9.88 1.30
C GLY A 57 21.13 9.07 2.03
N ALA A 58 21.73 8.06 1.38
CA ALA A 58 22.92 7.42 1.94
C ALA A 58 24.07 8.41 1.96
N GLU A 59 24.74 8.52 3.11
CA GLU A 59 25.98 9.29 3.23
C GLU A 59 27.17 8.43 2.77
N GLU A 60 28.26 9.04 2.34
CA GLU A 60 29.48 8.31 1.91
C GLU A 60 30.00 7.34 3.00
N THR A 61 29.80 7.67 4.28
CA THR A 61 30.18 6.84 5.43
C THR A 61 29.36 5.56 5.55
N THR A 62 28.09 5.59 5.14
CA THR A 62 27.16 4.46 5.22
C THR A 62 26.94 3.75 3.89
N LEU A 63 27.48 4.31 2.80
CA LEU A 63 27.25 3.83 1.44
C LEU A 63 27.76 2.39 1.24
N SER A 64 28.92 2.03 1.82
CA SER A 64 29.46 0.66 1.74
C SER A 64 28.51 -0.36 2.36
N LEU A 65 28.01 -0.08 3.56
CA LEU A 65 27.04 -0.94 4.27
C LEU A 65 25.71 -1.06 3.52
N ALA A 66 25.23 0.07 2.95
CA ALA A 66 24.02 0.07 2.15
C ALA A 66 24.18 -0.79 0.88
N ARG A 67 25.34 -0.74 0.23
CA ARG A 67 25.64 -1.58 -0.93
C ARG A 67 25.75 -3.06 -0.57
N GLU A 68 26.34 -3.40 0.57
CA GLU A 68 26.37 -4.78 1.07
C GLU A 68 24.96 -5.32 1.29
N TYR A 69 24.04 -4.53 1.88
CA TYR A 69 22.64 -4.91 2.05
C TYR A 69 21.93 -5.14 0.71
N VAL A 70 22.12 -4.24 -0.25
CA VAL A 70 21.43 -4.28 -1.55
C VAL A 70 21.99 -5.37 -2.46
N LEU A 71 23.23 -5.81 -2.26
CA LEU A 71 23.89 -6.77 -3.15
C LEU A 71 23.09 -8.06 -3.40
N PRO A 72 22.62 -8.84 -2.40
CA PRO A 72 21.79 -10.01 -2.66
C PRO A 72 20.41 -9.65 -3.22
N ILE A 73 19.86 -8.49 -2.85
CA ILE A 73 18.55 -8.01 -3.32
C ILE A 73 18.57 -7.75 -4.83
N LYS A 74 19.68 -7.24 -5.37
CA LYS A 74 19.83 -6.96 -6.82
C LYS A 74 19.47 -8.16 -7.69
N PHE A 75 19.80 -9.37 -7.25
CA PHE A 75 19.57 -10.58 -8.06
C PHE A 75 18.11 -11.04 -8.06
N VAL A 76 17.33 -10.60 -7.09
CA VAL A 76 15.93 -11.04 -6.89
C VAL A 76 14.89 -9.93 -7.06
N VAL A 77 15.29 -8.76 -7.56
CA VAL A 77 14.38 -7.63 -7.85
C VAL A 77 13.10 -8.07 -8.60
N PRO A 78 13.18 -8.91 -9.65
CA PRO A 78 11.98 -9.42 -10.31
C PRO A 78 11.02 -10.15 -9.37
N CYS A 79 11.53 -10.88 -8.37
CA CYS A 79 10.69 -11.60 -7.41
C CYS A 79 9.80 -10.67 -6.59
N PHE A 80 10.29 -9.49 -6.18
CA PHE A 80 9.48 -8.50 -5.45
C PHE A 80 8.29 -8.01 -6.29
N LEU A 81 8.51 -7.69 -7.58
CA LEU A 81 7.45 -7.23 -8.46
C LEU A 81 6.44 -8.35 -8.75
N PHE A 82 6.91 -9.57 -9.01
CA PHE A 82 6.05 -10.71 -9.25
C PHE A 82 5.28 -11.15 -8.01
N THR A 83 5.85 -11.06 -6.81
CA THR A 83 5.13 -11.33 -5.54
C THR A 83 3.88 -10.47 -5.44
N GLN A 84 3.98 -9.16 -5.66
CA GLN A 84 2.85 -8.24 -5.58
C GLN A 84 1.80 -8.52 -6.67
N ALA A 85 2.26 -8.76 -7.90
CA ALA A 85 1.37 -9.06 -9.02
C ALA A 85 0.62 -10.39 -8.82
N LEU A 86 1.35 -11.47 -8.47
CA LEU A 86 0.76 -12.79 -8.21
C LEU A 86 -0.22 -12.74 -7.04
N ALA A 87 0.14 -12.11 -5.92
CA ALA A 87 -0.74 -11.99 -4.78
C ALA A 87 -2.09 -11.33 -5.15
N ALA A 88 -2.06 -10.26 -5.96
CA ALA A 88 -3.27 -9.62 -6.45
C ALA A 88 -4.11 -10.56 -7.31
N TYR A 89 -3.49 -11.26 -8.26
CA TYR A 89 -4.21 -12.19 -9.14
C TYR A 89 -4.74 -13.43 -8.41
N LEU A 90 -3.97 -14.02 -7.50
CA LEU A 90 -4.43 -15.17 -6.71
C LEU A 90 -5.66 -14.85 -5.87
N ARG A 91 -5.71 -13.64 -5.26
CA ARG A 91 -6.91 -13.19 -4.54
C ARG A 91 -8.13 -13.09 -5.47
N ASN A 92 -7.93 -12.58 -6.68
CA ASN A 92 -8.98 -12.42 -7.68
C ASN A 92 -9.35 -13.74 -8.40
N ASP A 93 -8.49 -14.76 -8.32
CA ASP A 93 -8.73 -16.11 -8.86
C ASP A 93 -9.26 -17.09 -7.78
N GLY A 94 -9.77 -16.55 -6.67
CA GLY A 94 -10.43 -17.34 -5.64
C GLY A 94 -9.49 -18.12 -4.70
N ASN A 95 -8.21 -17.76 -4.64
CA ASN A 95 -7.25 -18.36 -3.72
C ASN A 95 -6.52 -17.32 -2.83
N PRO A 96 -7.26 -16.51 -2.04
CA PRO A 96 -6.67 -15.50 -1.17
C PRO A 96 -5.81 -16.11 -0.05
N VAL A 97 -6.12 -17.35 0.36
CA VAL A 97 -5.37 -18.08 1.40
C VAL A 97 -3.93 -18.33 0.95
N LEU A 98 -3.74 -18.80 -0.29
CA LEU A 98 -2.39 -19.06 -0.81
C LEU A 98 -1.62 -17.77 -1.04
N ALA A 99 -2.28 -16.70 -1.49
CA ALA A 99 -1.66 -15.38 -1.61
C ALA A 99 -1.14 -14.89 -0.26
N THR A 100 -1.96 -15.00 0.79
CA THR A 100 -1.59 -14.60 2.15
C THR A 100 -0.49 -15.50 2.72
N ALA A 101 -0.60 -16.82 2.54
CA ALA A 101 0.41 -17.78 2.99
C ALA A 101 1.78 -17.52 2.34
N GLY A 102 1.80 -17.20 1.05
CA GLY A 102 3.05 -16.85 0.36
C GLY A 102 3.72 -15.61 0.93
N VAL A 103 2.96 -14.53 1.16
CA VAL A 103 3.50 -13.30 1.75
C VAL A 103 3.98 -13.55 3.19
N LEU A 104 3.17 -14.24 4.01
CA LEU A 104 3.52 -14.53 5.40
C LEU A 104 4.76 -15.43 5.49
N ALA A 105 4.85 -16.48 4.69
CA ALA A 105 6.00 -17.38 4.70
C ALA A 105 7.30 -16.63 4.35
N GLY A 106 7.26 -15.74 3.35
CA GLY A 106 8.40 -14.89 3.01
C GLY A 106 8.78 -13.94 4.13
N GLY A 107 7.80 -13.31 4.79
CA GLY A 107 8.03 -12.41 5.93
C GLY A 107 8.58 -13.15 7.15
N ILE A 108 8.04 -14.33 7.46
CA ILE A 108 8.53 -15.18 8.55
C ILE A 108 9.97 -15.62 8.26
N PHE A 109 10.25 -16.09 7.04
CA PHE A 109 11.61 -16.43 6.64
C PHE A 109 12.57 -15.25 6.77
N ASN A 110 12.15 -14.04 6.40
CA ASN A 110 12.96 -12.84 6.54
C ASN A 110 13.34 -12.59 8.01
N ILE A 111 12.37 -12.63 8.94
CA ILE A 111 12.63 -12.42 10.39
C ILE A 111 13.61 -13.46 10.95
N PHE A 112 13.37 -14.74 10.70
CA PHE A 112 14.27 -15.80 11.17
C PHE A 112 15.60 -15.78 10.42
N GLY A 113 15.58 -15.48 9.12
CA GLY A 113 16.76 -15.37 8.28
C GLY A 113 17.66 -14.22 8.70
N ASP A 114 17.09 -13.06 9.08
CA ASP A 114 17.87 -11.95 9.63
C ASP A 114 18.67 -12.40 10.84
N TYR A 115 18.02 -13.05 11.82
CA TYR A 115 18.73 -13.57 12.99
C TYR A 115 19.82 -14.60 12.60
N PHE A 116 19.47 -15.55 11.74
CA PHE A 116 20.38 -16.62 11.35
C PHE A 116 21.58 -16.13 10.54
N PHE A 117 21.34 -15.36 9.48
CA PHE A 117 22.44 -14.91 8.60
C PHE A 117 23.28 -13.80 9.23
N VAL A 118 22.67 -12.88 9.97
CA VAL A 118 23.41 -11.78 10.59
C VAL A 118 24.25 -12.27 11.76
N PHE A 119 23.68 -13.09 12.67
CA PHE A 119 24.34 -13.45 13.92
C PHE A 119 24.96 -14.86 13.89
N ALA A 120 24.25 -15.89 13.40
CA ALA A 120 24.77 -17.26 13.41
C ALA A 120 25.80 -17.51 12.29
N CYS A 121 25.61 -16.87 11.12
CA CYS A 121 26.56 -16.96 10.00
C CYS A 121 27.58 -15.82 9.97
N ASP A 122 27.47 -14.82 10.87
CA ASP A 122 28.34 -13.64 10.99
C ASP A 122 28.49 -12.84 9.66
N MET A 123 27.39 -12.81 8.87
CA MET A 123 27.37 -12.12 7.58
C MET A 123 27.09 -10.62 7.70
N GLY A 124 26.84 -10.11 8.90
CA GLY A 124 26.55 -8.70 9.13
C GLY A 124 25.38 -8.18 8.30
N VAL A 125 25.50 -6.98 7.75
CA VAL A 125 24.45 -6.30 6.98
C VAL A 125 24.09 -7.06 5.69
N MET A 126 25.05 -7.75 5.06
CA MET A 126 24.81 -8.58 3.89
C MET A 126 23.87 -9.76 4.22
N GLY A 127 23.96 -10.32 5.44
CA GLY A 127 23.06 -11.38 5.92
C GLY A 127 21.59 -10.94 5.94
N ALA A 128 21.31 -9.72 6.38
CA ALA A 128 19.96 -9.14 6.33
C ALA A 128 19.45 -8.98 4.88
N GLY A 129 20.33 -8.58 3.95
CA GLY A 129 20.02 -8.56 2.53
C GLY A 129 19.68 -9.93 1.96
N VAL A 130 20.40 -10.98 2.36
CA VAL A 130 20.14 -12.38 1.97
C VAL A 130 18.81 -12.86 2.50
N ALA A 131 18.48 -12.58 3.76
CA ALA A 131 17.19 -12.92 4.35
C ALA A 131 16.02 -12.27 3.60
N THR A 132 16.15 -10.98 3.28
CA THR A 132 15.16 -10.23 2.50
C THR A 132 14.99 -10.80 1.10
N ALA A 133 16.08 -11.10 0.42
CA ALA A 133 16.08 -11.72 -0.89
C ALA A 133 15.43 -13.11 -0.86
N GLY A 134 15.83 -13.96 0.08
CA GLY A 134 15.28 -15.29 0.27
C GLY A 134 13.78 -15.28 0.55
N GLY A 135 13.33 -14.38 1.42
CA GLY A 135 11.90 -14.20 1.71
C GLY A 135 11.06 -13.88 0.47
N SER A 136 11.55 -13.02 -0.42
CA SER A 136 10.85 -12.70 -1.67
C SER A 136 10.78 -13.89 -2.63
N VAL A 137 11.86 -14.65 -2.73
CA VAL A 137 11.93 -15.89 -3.55
C VAL A 137 10.93 -16.93 -3.04
N ILE A 138 10.93 -17.21 -1.73
CA ILE A 138 9.99 -18.14 -1.10
C ILE A 138 8.55 -17.72 -1.36
N SER A 139 8.22 -16.43 -1.21
CA SER A 139 6.88 -15.91 -1.50
C SER A 139 6.43 -16.24 -2.92
N VAL A 140 7.28 -15.99 -3.91
CA VAL A 140 6.97 -16.30 -5.31
C VAL A 140 6.76 -17.79 -5.53
N PHE A 141 7.66 -18.65 -5.00
CA PHE A 141 7.55 -20.10 -5.19
C PHE A 141 6.26 -20.67 -4.59
N ILE A 142 5.88 -20.22 -3.39
CA ILE A 142 4.61 -20.65 -2.77
C ILE A 142 3.41 -20.18 -3.63
N MET A 143 3.43 -18.96 -4.13
CA MET A 143 2.34 -18.48 -4.97
C MET A 143 2.26 -19.18 -6.32
N LEU A 144 3.40 -19.58 -6.90
CA LEU A 144 3.43 -20.36 -8.14
C LEU A 144 2.77 -21.74 -7.98
N ALA A 145 2.70 -22.29 -6.76
CA ALA A 145 1.95 -23.53 -6.50
C ALA A 145 0.44 -23.39 -6.86
N HIS A 146 -0.09 -22.16 -6.98
CA HIS A 146 -1.47 -21.95 -7.46
C HIS A 146 -1.71 -22.57 -8.83
N PHE A 147 -0.74 -22.50 -9.72
CA PHE A 147 -0.85 -23.04 -11.07
C PHE A 147 -0.97 -24.58 -11.13
N LEU A 148 -0.62 -25.26 -10.03
CA LEU A 148 -0.77 -26.71 -9.87
C LEU A 148 -2.12 -27.07 -9.20
N THR A 149 -2.89 -26.10 -8.73
CA THR A 149 -4.17 -26.35 -8.05
C THR A 149 -5.33 -26.43 -9.03
N LYS A 150 -6.37 -27.21 -8.67
CA LYS A 150 -7.62 -27.27 -9.45
C LYS A 150 -8.42 -25.96 -9.47
N LYS A 151 -8.08 -25.02 -8.57
CA LYS A 151 -8.72 -23.70 -8.51
C LYS A 151 -8.18 -22.71 -9.53
N ASN A 152 -7.05 -23.02 -10.14
CA ASN A 152 -6.40 -22.15 -11.10
C ASN A 152 -7.21 -21.97 -12.38
N SER A 153 -7.63 -20.75 -12.66
CA SER A 153 -8.22 -20.36 -13.94
C SER A 153 -7.35 -19.38 -14.73
N LEU A 154 -6.20 -18.99 -14.19
CA LEU A 154 -5.24 -18.11 -14.84
C LEU A 154 -4.53 -18.86 -15.96
N ARG A 155 -4.62 -18.33 -17.17
CA ARG A 155 -3.97 -18.90 -18.37
C ARG A 155 -3.26 -17.81 -19.13
N LEU A 156 -2.07 -18.11 -19.61
CA LEU A 156 -1.37 -17.25 -20.55
C LEU A 156 -2.01 -17.39 -21.93
N VAL A 157 -2.65 -16.32 -22.39
CA VAL A 157 -3.29 -16.23 -23.70
C VAL A 157 -2.72 -15.04 -24.47
N ARG A 158 -2.74 -15.08 -25.78
CA ARG A 158 -2.24 -13.95 -26.59
C ARG A 158 -3.17 -12.74 -26.44
N PRO A 159 -2.70 -11.62 -25.84
CA PRO A 159 -3.55 -10.46 -25.62
C PRO A 159 -3.79 -9.70 -26.93
N ALA A 160 -5.05 -9.44 -27.25
CA ALA A 160 -5.39 -8.53 -28.33
C ALA A 160 -5.12 -7.09 -27.89
N LYS A 161 -4.54 -6.24 -28.78
CA LYS A 161 -4.28 -4.80 -28.53
C LYS A 161 -3.53 -4.54 -27.22
N LEU A 162 -2.37 -5.16 -27.03
CA LEU A 162 -1.57 -5.14 -25.80
C LEU A 162 -1.37 -3.72 -25.23
N LEU A 163 -1.01 -2.74 -26.07
CA LEU A 163 -0.77 -1.36 -25.63
C LEU A 163 -2.04 -0.69 -25.05
N CYS A 164 -3.22 -0.97 -25.63
CA CYS A 164 -4.48 -0.46 -25.08
C CYS A 164 -4.74 -1.06 -23.69
N LYS A 165 -4.51 -2.37 -23.53
CA LYS A 165 -4.65 -3.03 -22.23
C LYS A 165 -3.67 -2.48 -21.20
N TRP A 166 -2.43 -2.25 -21.56
CA TRP A 166 -1.45 -1.60 -20.67
C TRP A 166 -1.92 -0.23 -20.23
N LYS A 167 -2.46 0.59 -21.15
CA LYS A 167 -3.04 1.89 -20.79
C LYS A 167 -4.16 1.76 -19.76
N GLU A 168 -5.10 0.84 -19.99
CA GLU A 168 -6.22 0.59 -19.06
C GLU A 168 -5.73 0.11 -17.68
N ILE A 169 -4.78 -0.84 -17.67
CA ILE A 169 -4.16 -1.37 -16.46
C ILE A 169 -3.43 -0.26 -15.68
N CYS A 170 -2.65 0.57 -16.39
CA CYS A 170 -1.95 1.70 -15.76
C CYS A 170 -2.93 2.70 -15.18
N VAL A 171 -3.95 3.11 -15.93
CA VAL A 171 -4.95 4.08 -15.45
C VAL A 171 -5.68 3.56 -14.21
N THR A 172 -6.07 2.27 -14.21
CA THR A 172 -6.77 1.67 -13.09
C THR A 172 -5.86 1.53 -11.85
N GLY A 173 -4.59 1.16 -12.04
CA GLY A 173 -3.64 0.92 -10.95
C GLY A 173 -2.84 2.15 -10.53
N PHE A 174 -2.94 3.29 -11.21
CA PHE A 174 -2.07 4.45 -10.99
C PHE A 174 -2.21 5.04 -9.59
N SER A 175 -3.42 5.07 -9.06
CA SER A 175 -3.69 5.63 -7.73
C SER A 175 -2.92 4.92 -6.63
N THR A 176 -2.82 3.58 -6.69
CA THR A 176 -2.06 2.78 -5.70
C THR A 176 -0.56 3.04 -5.82
N PHE A 177 -0.03 3.10 -7.05
CA PHE A 177 1.37 3.46 -7.28
C PHE A 177 1.70 4.86 -6.74
N PHE A 178 0.80 5.82 -6.97
CA PHE A 178 0.99 7.19 -6.50
C PHE A 178 0.99 7.31 -4.97
N ILE A 179 0.19 6.49 -4.26
CA ILE A 179 0.17 6.47 -2.79
C ILE A 179 1.58 6.18 -2.24
N ASP A 180 2.25 5.16 -2.77
CA ASP A 180 3.55 4.72 -2.27
C ASP A 180 4.63 5.80 -2.51
N ILE A 181 4.65 6.42 -3.69
CA ILE A 181 5.56 7.55 -3.97
C ILE A 181 5.25 8.76 -3.08
N ALA A 182 3.98 9.11 -2.97
CA ALA A 182 3.54 10.24 -2.18
C ALA A 182 3.90 10.10 -0.71
N MET A 183 3.85 8.88 -0.15
CA MET A 183 4.30 8.60 1.22
C MET A 183 5.79 8.93 1.42
N GLY A 184 6.65 8.56 0.47
CA GLY A 184 8.07 8.92 0.52
C GLY A 184 8.29 10.42 0.49
N ILE A 185 7.63 11.14 -0.43
CA ILE A 185 7.71 12.60 -0.52
C ILE A 185 7.20 13.26 0.77
N LEU A 186 6.06 12.79 1.28
CA LEU A 186 5.45 13.32 2.50
C LEU A 186 6.40 13.16 3.71
N THR A 187 7.05 12.00 3.84
CA THR A 187 8.03 11.77 4.90
C THR A 187 9.21 12.75 4.81
N ILE A 188 9.72 13.00 3.61
CA ILE A 188 10.80 13.98 3.40
C ILE A 188 10.33 15.39 3.77
N LEU A 189 9.13 15.79 3.38
CA LEU A 189 8.57 17.11 3.70
C LEU A 189 8.41 17.29 5.20
N PHE A 190 7.84 16.30 5.91
CA PHE A 190 7.72 16.32 7.36
C PHE A 190 9.08 16.40 8.04
N ASN A 191 10.04 15.55 7.65
CA ASN A 191 11.38 15.55 8.23
C ASN A 191 12.04 16.93 8.12
N ARG A 192 11.96 17.56 6.94
CA ARG A 192 12.53 18.91 6.74
C ARG A 192 11.86 19.97 7.61
N GLN A 193 10.53 19.97 7.69
CA GLN A 193 9.80 20.95 8.45
C GLN A 193 9.96 20.74 9.96
N ILE A 194 9.89 19.49 10.44
CA ILE A 194 10.11 19.18 11.86
C ILE A 194 11.54 19.59 12.26
N MET A 195 12.53 19.26 11.45
CA MET A 195 13.92 19.62 11.76
C MET A 195 14.12 21.13 11.78
N ALA A 196 13.47 21.88 10.88
CA ALA A 196 13.57 23.33 10.80
C ALA A 196 12.92 24.06 11.99
N TYR A 197 11.80 23.55 12.51
CA TYR A 197 11.02 24.24 13.54
C TYR A 197 11.15 23.64 14.94
N LEU A 198 11.35 22.33 15.09
CA LEU A 198 11.22 21.60 16.37
C LEU A 198 12.47 20.80 16.75
N GLY A 199 13.41 20.59 15.83
CA GLY A 199 14.68 19.95 16.09
C GLY A 199 14.66 18.41 16.16
N THR A 200 15.78 17.82 16.62
CA THR A 200 16.07 16.38 16.53
C THR A 200 15.18 15.52 17.43
N ASN A 201 14.82 15.97 18.63
CA ASN A 201 13.98 15.22 19.55
C ASN A 201 12.56 15.00 18.97
N ALA A 202 11.97 16.04 18.36
CA ALA A 202 10.69 15.93 17.67
C ALA A 202 10.77 15.04 16.43
N LEU A 203 11.88 15.10 15.69
CA LEU A 203 12.13 14.23 14.54
C LEU A 203 12.22 12.75 14.96
N ALA A 204 12.89 12.44 16.06
CA ALA A 204 12.95 11.08 16.60
C ALA A 204 11.56 10.53 16.95
N ILE A 205 10.70 11.36 17.56
CA ILE A 205 9.31 10.98 17.85
C ILE A 205 8.52 10.76 16.54
N TYR A 206 8.73 11.60 15.53
CA TYR A 206 8.11 11.42 14.24
C TYR A 206 8.50 10.08 13.58
N GLY A 207 9.75 9.63 13.75
CA GLY A 207 10.19 8.30 13.32
C GLY A 207 9.35 7.18 13.94
N VAL A 208 9.03 7.29 15.24
CA VAL A 208 8.11 6.34 15.91
C VAL A 208 6.70 6.42 15.31
N ILE A 209 6.19 7.63 15.08
CA ILE A 209 4.87 7.84 14.46
C ILE A 209 4.81 7.20 13.06
N VAL A 210 5.85 7.30 12.26
CA VAL A 210 5.92 6.65 10.92
C VAL A 210 5.77 5.14 11.05
N ASN A 211 6.43 4.50 12.02
CA ASN A 211 6.28 3.07 12.27
C ASN A 211 4.84 2.70 12.68
N VAL A 212 4.24 3.44 13.60
CA VAL A 212 2.83 3.25 13.99
C VAL A 212 1.90 3.47 12.80
N SER A 213 2.11 4.52 12.02
CA SER A 213 1.35 4.81 10.80
C SER A 213 1.41 3.67 9.80
N THR A 214 2.57 3.02 9.66
CA THR A 214 2.75 1.85 8.79
C THR A 214 1.88 0.69 9.24
N LEU A 215 1.80 0.41 10.56
CA LEU A 215 0.92 -0.63 11.11
C LEU A 215 -0.57 -0.32 10.82
N VAL A 216 -0.99 0.92 11.03
CA VAL A 216 -2.36 1.36 10.73
C VAL A 216 -2.68 1.22 9.24
N GLN A 217 -1.74 1.59 8.37
CA GLN A 217 -1.89 1.44 6.93
C GLN A 217 -1.94 -0.02 6.48
N CYS A 218 -1.16 -0.91 7.10
CA CYS A 218 -1.25 -2.35 6.82
C CYS A 218 -2.66 -2.90 7.10
N CYS A 219 -3.32 -2.45 8.17
CA CYS A 219 -4.72 -2.80 8.44
C CYS A 219 -5.64 -2.30 7.30
N ALA A 220 -5.49 -1.05 6.89
CA ALA A 220 -6.28 -0.45 5.82
C ALA A 220 -6.06 -1.14 4.46
N TYR A 221 -4.82 -1.44 4.11
CA TYR A 221 -4.47 -2.19 2.89
C TYR A 221 -5.07 -3.59 2.91
N SER A 222 -5.05 -4.27 4.05
CA SER A 222 -5.62 -5.61 4.20
C SER A 222 -7.13 -5.61 3.93
N ILE A 223 -7.86 -4.62 4.46
CA ILE A 223 -9.30 -4.45 4.20
C ILE A 223 -9.53 -4.21 2.70
N GLY A 224 -8.77 -3.30 2.09
CA GLY A 224 -8.85 -2.97 0.67
C GLY A 224 -8.58 -4.19 -0.22
N GLN A 225 -7.48 -4.87 0.01
CA GLN A 225 -7.05 -6.03 -0.79
C GLN A 225 -7.96 -7.25 -0.64
N ALA A 226 -8.54 -7.47 0.54
CA ALA A 226 -9.47 -8.57 0.77
C ALA A 226 -10.83 -8.33 0.10
N SER A 227 -11.33 -7.09 0.15
CA SER A 227 -12.65 -6.72 -0.39
C SER A 227 -12.64 -6.41 -1.89
N GLN A 228 -11.50 -5.98 -2.46
CA GLN A 228 -11.37 -5.59 -3.86
C GLN A 228 -11.86 -6.64 -4.86
N PRO A 229 -11.50 -7.95 -4.76
CA PRO A 229 -11.99 -8.97 -5.67
C PRO A 229 -13.53 -9.12 -5.63
N ILE A 230 -14.11 -8.98 -4.43
CA ILE A 230 -15.56 -9.09 -4.24
C ILE A 230 -16.26 -7.90 -4.90
N PHE A 231 -15.75 -6.68 -4.69
CA PHE A 231 -16.31 -5.49 -5.33
C PHE A 231 -16.22 -5.56 -6.85
N SER A 232 -15.04 -5.86 -7.40
CA SER A 232 -14.82 -5.85 -8.85
C SER A 232 -15.62 -6.94 -9.59
N THR A 233 -15.73 -8.14 -9.02
CA THR A 233 -16.54 -9.22 -9.61
C THR A 233 -18.03 -8.87 -9.54
N ASN A 234 -18.55 -8.40 -8.40
CA ASN A 234 -19.96 -8.05 -8.30
C ASN A 234 -20.31 -6.79 -9.08
N PHE A 235 -19.36 -5.85 -9.23
CA PHE A 235 -19.52 -4.69 -10.12
C PHE A 235 -19.63 -5.14 -11.58
N GLY A 236 -18.76 -6.05 -12.02
CA GLY A 236 -18.86 -6.66 -13.35
C GLY A 236 -20.18 -7.37 -13.59
N ALA A 237 -20.69 -8.08 -12.59
CA ALA A 237 -21.95 -8.82 -12.65
C ALA A 237 -23.21 -7.96 -12.43
N GLY A 238 -23.09 -6.62 -12.24
CA GLY A 238 -24.23 -5.74 -12.00
C GLY A 238 -24.92 -5.94 -10.63
N LYS A 239 -24.27 -6.67 -9.67
CA LYS A 239 -24.88 -7.04 -8.37
C LYS A 239 -24.68 -5.94 -7.32
N GLY A 240 -25.32 -4.78 -7.51
CA GLY A 240 -25.16 -3.60 -6.66
C GLY A 240 -25.52 -3.81 -5.17
N GLU A 241 -26.48 -4.69 -4.85
CA GLU A 241 -26.85 -4.99 -3.45
C GLU A 241 -25.69 -5.68 -2.70
N ARG A 242 -25.02 -6.64 -3.35
CA ARG A 242 -23.86 -7.31 -2.76
C ARG A 242 -22.71 -6.34 -2.53
N ILE A 243 -22.50 -5.40 -3.46
CA ILE A 243 -21.50 -4.33 -3.30
C ILE A 243 -21.80 -3.51 -2.04
N ARG A 244 -23.08 -3.15 -1.79
CA ARG A 244 -23.46 -2.38 -0.60
C ARG A 244 -23.26 -3.15 0.68
N GLU A 245 -23.60 -4.43 0.68
CA GLU A 245 -23.40 -5.30 1.83
C GLU A 245 -21.94 -5.41 2.21
N VAL A 246 -21.07 -5.74 1.25
CA VAL A 246 -19.63 -5.81 1.47
C VAL A 246 -19.05 -4.46 1.89
N LEU A 247 -19.57 -3.36 1.32
CA LEU A 247 -19.15 -2.01 1.68
C LEU A 247 -19.43 -1.70 3.16
N LYS A 248 -20.60 -2.10 3.69
CA LYS A 248 -20.93 -1.93 5.11
C LYS A 248 -19.93 -2.65 6.02
N TYR A 249 -19.59 -3.91 5.71
CA TYR A 249 -18.60 -4.66 6.49
C TYR A 249 -17.21 -4.04 6.39
N ALA A 250 -16.78 -3.64 5.20
CA ALA A 250 -15.47 -3.02 4.99
C ALA A 250 -15.36 -1.67 5.72
N LEU A 251 -16.40 -0.82 5.65
CA LEU A 251 -16.44 0.46 6.37
C LEU A 251 -16.46 0.24 7.89
N GLY A 252 -17.24 -0.72 8.38
CA GLY A 252 -17.27 -1.09 9.81
C GLY A 252 -15.91 -1.56 10.32
N THR A 253 -15.23 -2.40 9.54
CA THR A 253 -13.88 -2.87 9.88
C THR A 253 -12.85 -1.73 9.83
N ALA A 254 -12.93 -0.84 8.84
CA ALA A 254 -12.06 0.34 8.76
C ALA A 254 -12.28 1.29 9.94
N ALA A 255 -13.53 1.53 10.33
CA ALA A 255 -13.86 2.34 11.50
C ALA A 255 -13.37 1.70 12.79
N PHE A 256 -13.49 0.38 12.95
CA PHE A 256 -12.97 -0.34 14.11
C PHE A 256 -11.46 -0.16 14.26
N PHE A 257 -10.67 -0.41 13.21
CA PHE A 257 -9.22 -0.22 13.27
C PHE A 257 -8.82 1.24 13.44
N GLY A 258 -9.55 2.17 12.81
CA GLY A 258 -9.33 3.60 12.99
C GLY A 258 -9.53 4.02 14.46
N LEU A 259 -10.64 3.60 15.06
CA LEU A 259 -10.93 3.88 16.46
C LEU A 259 -9.91 3.21 17.40
N LEU A 260 -9.60 1.93 17.16
CA LEU A 260 -8.62 1.18 17.96
C LEU A 260 -7.27 1.90 18.03
N TRP A 261 -6.67 2.23 16.88
CA TRP A 261 -5.37 2.87 16.85
C TRP A 261 -5.40 4.30 17.39
N THR A 262 -6.47 5.05 17.15
CA THR A 262 -6.66 6.38 17.74
C THR A 262 -6.72 6.29 19.27
N VAL A 263 -7.51 5.38 19.83
CA VAL A 263 -7.61 5.18 21.29
C VAL A 263 -6.26 4.77 21.86
N VAL A 264 -5.53 3.86 21.23
CA VAL A 264 -4.18 3.46 21.64
C VAL A 264 -3.23 4.67 21.70
N CYS A 265 -3.20 5.52 20.67
CA CYS A 265 -2.35 6.71 20.65
C CYS A 265 -2.76 7.75 21.71
N LEU A 266 -4.04 7.89 22.00
CA LEU A 266 -4.53 8.84 22.99
C LEU A 266 -4.25 8.38 24.44
N THR A 267 -4.38 7.08 24.72
CA THR A 267 -4.33 6.51 26.07
C THR A 267 -2.92 6.10 26.50
N VAL A 268 -2.12 5.52 25.60
CA VAL A 268 -0.82 4.91 25.93
C VAL A 268 0.37 5.46 25.11
N PRO A 269 0.54 6.79 24.96
CA PRO A 269 1.61 7.34 24.12
C PRO A 269 3.02 7.05 24.66
N LYS A 270 3.23 7.04 25.98
CA LYS A 270 4.55 6.74 26.60
C LYS A 270 5.00 5.29 26.36
N PRO A 271 4.17 4.26 26.57
CA PRO A 271 4.50 2.88 26.16
C PRO A 271 4.86 2.75 24.68
N ILE A 272 4.13 3.42 23.78
CA ILE A 272 4.41 3.38 22.34
C ILE A 272 5.86 3.79 22.07
N ILE A 273 6.31 4.93 22.61
CA ILE A 273 7.70 5.39 22.41
C ILE A 273 8.71 4.36 22.90
N ARG A 274 8.49 3.80 24.09
CA ARG A 274 9.42 2.85 24.72
C ARG A 274 9.55 1.52 23.95
N VAL A 275 8.55 1.15 23.14
CA VAL A 275 8.62 -0.03 22.27
C VAL A 275 9.60 0.18 21.11
N PHE A 276 9.67 1.40 20.57
CA PHE A 276 10.44 1.68 19.36
C PHE A 276 11.82 2.30 19.63
N MET A 277 12.02 2.92 20.80
CA MET A 277 13.30 3.55 21.14
C MET A 277 13.51 3.63 22.65
N ASN A 278 14.77 3.84 23.06
CA ASN A 278 15.12 4.22 24.43
C ASN A 278 15.03 5.76 24.54
N PRO A 279 13.92 6.31 25.07
CA PRO A 279 13.71 7.76 25.06
C PRO A 279 14.49 8.46 26.16
N THR A 280 15.00 9.66 25.87
CA THR A 280 15.50 10.59 26.89
C THR A 280 14.33 11.20 27.68
N GLU A 281 14.60 11.81 28.83
CA GLU A 281 13.57 12.49 29.65
C GLU A 281 12.89 13.62 28.84
N GLU A 282 13.64 14.37 28.04
CA GLU A 282 13.10 15.41 27.16
C GLU A 282 12.09 14.85 26.14
N VAL A 283 12.44 13.73 25.49
CA VAL A 283 11.54 13.03 24.55
C VAL A 283 10.28 12.57 25.27
N LEU A 284 10.38 12.01 26.50
CA LEU A 284 9.23 11.55 27.28
C LEU A 284 8.28 12.68 27.71
N GLN A 285 8.77 13.92 27.81
CA GLN A 285 7.94 15.08 28.14
C GLN A 285 7.10 15.53 26.94
N ILE A 286 7.68 15.62 25.74
CA ILE A 286 7.00 16.15 24.56
C ILE A 286 6.22 15.10 23.77
N ALA A 287 6.66 13.82 23.79
CA ALA A 287 6.09 12.74 23.01
C ALA A 287 4.57 12.52 23.19
N PRO A 288 4.01 12.58 24.42
CA PRO A 288 2.57 12.35 24.59
C PRO A 288 1.70 13.34 23.83
N MET A 289 2.09 14.60 23.79
CA MET A 289 1.35 15.63 23.03
C MET A 289 1.43 15.33 21.53
N ILE A 290 2.62 15.08 21.02
CA ILE A 290 2.88 14.82 19.59
C ILE A 290 2.09 13.59 19.11
N ILE A 291 2.22 12.46 19.82
CA ILE A 291 1.55 11.21 19.46
C ILE A 291 0.02 11.35 19.52
N ARG A 292 -0.51 12.06 20.51
CA ARG A 292 -1.95 12.29 20.62
C ARG A 292 -2.48 13.15 19.48
N CYS A 293 -1.82 14.26 19.18
CA CYS A 293 -2.22 15.15 18.10
C CYS A 293 -2.19 14.44 16.74
N TYR A 294 -1.07 13.81 16.41
CA TYR A 294 -0.95 13.08 15.14
C TYR A 294 -1.87 11.85 15.09
N GLY A 295 -2.03 11.14 16.19
CA GLY A 295 -2.85 9.94 16.32
C GLY A 295 -4.34 10.14 16.00
N LEU A 296 -4.85 11.38 16.08
CA LEU A 296 -6.21 11.71 15.62
C LEU A 296 -6.41 11.43 14.12
N SER A 297 -5.34 11.48 13.31
CA SER A 297 -5.42 11.14 11.89
C SER A 297 -5.79 9.68 11.66
N PHE A 298 -5.45 8.79 12.57
CA PHE A 298 -5.70 7.36 12.43
C PHE A 298 -7.18 6.99 12.46
N LEU A 299 -8.04 7.87 13.00
CA LEU A 299 -9.49 7.66 12.98
C LEU A 299 -10.04 7.56 11.55
N MET A 300 -9.53 8.36 10.64
CA MET A 300 -10.03 8.50 9.27
C MET A 300 -9.12 7.83 8.23
N LEU A 301 -7.85 7.61 8.57
CA LEU A 301 -6.85 7.04 7.68
C LEU A 301 -7.27 5.69 7.07
N PRO A 302 -7.78 4.69 7.84
CA PRO A 302 -8.19 3.42 7.25
C PRO A 302 -9.33 3.56 6.25
N LEU A 303 -10.25 4.48 6.50
CA LEU A 303 -11.37 4.77 5.60
C LEU A 303 -10.88 5.37 4.27
N ASN A 304 -10.01 6.37 4.35
CA ASN A 304 -9.47 7.04 3.17
C ASN A 304 -8.61 6.11 2.31
N VAL A 305 -7.77 5.28 2.94
CA VAL A 305 -6.95 4.29 2.22
C VAL A 305 -7.83 3.21 1.58
N PHE A 306 -8.76 2.64 2.33
CA PHE A 306 -9.71 1.65 1.83
C PHE A 306 -10.51 2.18 0.63
N SER A 307 -10.96 3.43 0.69
CA SER A 307 -11.76 4.04 -0.38
C SER A 307 -11.07 4.05 -1.74
N THR A 308 -9.73 4.13 -1.77
CA THR A 308 -8.96 4.05 -3.01
C THR A 308 -9.13 2.69 -3.68
N TYR A 309 -9.08 1.59 -2.91
CA TYR A 309 -9.34 0.24 -3.41
C TYR A 309 -10.78 0.06 -3.87
N TYR A 310 -11.75 0.61 -3.12
CA TYR A 310 -13.15 0.58 -3.50
C TYR A 310 -13.39 1.30 -4.83
N PHE A 311 -12.89 2.53 -4.98
CA PHE A 311 -13.07 3.30 -6.23
C PHE A 311 -12.37 2.64 -7.43
N GLN A 312 -11.22 2.01 -7.23
CA GLN A 312 -10.58 1.21 -8.27
C GLN A 312 -11.44 0.02 -8.66
N ALA A 313 -11.98 -0.73 -7.68
CA ALA A 313 -12.78 -1.93 -7.92
C ALA A 313 -14.11 -1.65 -8.65
N VAL A 314 -14.70 -0.47 -8.45
CA VAL A 314 -15.90 -0.02 -9.17
C VAL A 314 -15.58 0.84 -10.41
N LEU A 315 -14.36 0.72 -10.94
CA LEU A 315 -13.86 1.39 -12.15
C LEU A 315 -14.04 2.93 -12.13
N LYS A 316 -13.80 3.55 -10.99
CA LYS A 316 -13.77 5.02 -10.83
C LYS A 316 -12.33 5.51 -10.52
N PRO A 317 -11.33 5.29 -11.41
CA PRO A 317 -9.93 5.59 -11.15
C PRO A 317 -9.67 7.08 -10.88
N LYS A 318 -10.46 7.97 -11.45
CA LYS A 318 -10.36 9.42 -11.18
C LYS A 318 -10.62 9.74 -9.70
N ALA A 319 -11.65 9.13 -9.09
CA ALA A 319 -11.95 9.33 -7.67
C ALA A 319 -10.84 8.76 -6.78
N ALA A 320 -10.35 7.56 -7.09
CA ALA A 320 -9.20 6.97 -6.41
C ALA A 320 -7.95 7.86 -6.51
N PHE A 321 -7.68 8.43 -7.68
CA PHE A 321 -6.53 9.31 -7.91
C PHE A 321 -6.65 10.61 -7.10
N ILE A 322 -7.83 11.24 -7.08
CA ILE A 322 -8.05 12.47 -6.29
C ILE A 322 -7.79 12.21 -4.81
N VAL A 323 -8.29 11.09 -4.25
CA VAL A 323 -8.02 10.71 -2.85
C VAL A 323 -6.52 10.55 -2.61
N SER A 324 -5.84 9.81 -3.49
CA SER A 324 -4.40 9.53 -3.35
C SER A 324 -3.56 10.81 -3.42
N VAL A 325 -3.83 11.69 -4.38
CA VAL A 325 -3.08 12.94 -4.56
C VAL A 325 -3.38 13.94 -3.46
N SER A 326 -4.65 14.09 -3.09
CA SER A 326 -5.04 15.01 -2.01
C SER A 326 -4.41 14.61 -0.69
N ARG A 327 -4.48 13.33 -0.33
CA ARG A 327 -3.95 12.80 0.91
C ARG A 327 -2.41 12.77 0.93
N GLY A 328 -1.81 12.33 -0.18
CA GLY A 328 -0.38 12.05 -0.23
C GLY A 328 0.50 13.26 -0.57
N LEU A 329 -0.05 14.35 -1.13
CA LEU A 329 0.78 15.45 -1.59
C LEU A 329 0.12 16.83 -1.45
N VAL A 330 -1.09 17.03 -2.02
CA VAL A 330 -1.63 18.39 -2.17
C VAL A 330 -2.14 18.93 -0.83
N VAL A 331 -3.12 18.29 -0.23
CA VAL A 331 -3.73 18.78 1.03
C VAL A 331 -2.76 18.66 2.18
N SER A 332 -2.04 17.52 2.27
CA SER A 332 -1.02 17.29 3.29
C SER A 332 0.14 18.29 3.16
N GLY A 333 0.64 18.50 1.94
CA GLY A 333 1.70 19.48 1.68
C GLY A 333 1.28 20.90 2.08
N ILE A 334 0.08 21.32 1.69
CA ILE A 334 -0.45 22.64 2.10
C ILE A 334 -0.44 22.77 3.63
N PHE A 335 -0.97 21.80 4.37
CA PHE A 335 -1.02 21.89 5.83
C PHE A 335 0.35 21.80 6.50
N ILE A 336 1.28 20.99 5.97
CA ILE A 336 2.65 20.90 6.51
C ILE A 336 3.39 22.23 6.45
N PHE A 337 3.17 23.02 5.40
CA PHE A 337 3.80 24.34 5.26
C PHE A 337 2.99 25.45 5.91
N LEU A 338 1.66 25.43 5.78
CA LEU A 338 0.81 26.54 6.19
C LEU A 338 0.60 26.58 7.71
N LEU A 339 0.38 25.44 8.35
CA LEU A 339 0.08 25.40 9.79
C LEU A 339 1.20 25.99 10.65
N PRO A 340 2.49 25.61 10.49
CA PRO A 340 3.56 26.20 11.28
C PRO A 340 3.66 27.74 11.13
N LEU A 341 3.35 28.26 9.95
CA LEU A 341 3.36 29.70 9.67
C LEU A 341 2.21 30.45 10.36
N LEU A 342 1.01 29.83 10.44
CA LEU A 342 -0.20 30.50 10.95
C LEU A 342 -0.41 30.29 12.45
N ALA A 343 -0.08 29.13 12.99
CA ALA A 343 -0.44 28.72 14.34
C ALA A 343 0.78 28.26 15.20
N GLY A 344 2.00 28.51 14.71
CA GLY A 344 3.23 28.15 15.41
C GLY A 344 3.70 26.73 15.13
N ALA A 345 4.94 26.41 15.53
CA ALA A 345 5.66 25.19 15.16
C ALA A 345 4.91 23.90 15.52
N ASP A 346 4.32 23.82 16.71
CA ASP A 346 3.63 22.61 17.19
C ASP A 346 2.36 22.26 16.40
N SER A 347 1.82 23.22 15.65
CA SER A 347 0.63 22.99 14.80
C SER A 347 0.89 22.00 13.66
N ILE A 348 2.15 21.72 13.30
CA ILE A 348 2.52 20.73 12.28
C ILE A 348 1.94 19.35 12.57
N TRP A 349 1.77 18.99 13.85
CA TRP A 349 1.21 17.70 14.24
C TRP A 349 -0.27 17.53 13.89
N PHE A 350 -0.98 18.63 13.60
CA PHE A 350 -2.35 18.62 13.10
C PHE A 350 -2.44 18.53 11.57
N ALA A 351 -1.33 18.59 10.84
CA ALA A 351 -1.36 18.55 9.38
C ALA A 351 -2.02 17.28 8.85
N MET A 352 -1.68 16.11 9.40
CA MET A 352 -2.32 14.85 8.98
C MET A 352 -3.76 14.70 9.46
N PRO A 353 -4.13 14.97 10.73
CA PRO A 353 -5.54 14.98 11.13
C PRO A 353 -6.44 15.85 10.25
N LEU A 354 -6.03 17.06 9.93
CA LEU A 354 -6.79 17.93 9.05
C LEU A 354 -6.84 17.40 7.62
N THR A 355 -5.72 16.90 7.10
CA THR A 355 -5.68 16.27 5.78
C THR A 355 -6.68 15.12 5.67
N GLU A 356 -6.65 14.18 6.63
CA GLU A 356 -7.53 13.02 6.61
C GLU A 356 -9.01 13.44 6.77
N LEU A 357 -9.28 14.50 7.55
CA LEU A 357 -10.62 15.06 7.70
C LEU A 357 -11.14 15.67 6.39
N PHE A 358 -10.34 16.46 5.68
CA PHE A 358 -10.74 17.02 4.39
C PHE A 358 -10.97 15.94 3.35
N VAL A 359 -10.10 14.96 3.31
CA VAL A 359 -10.19 13.85 2.34
C VAL A 359 -11.40 12.96 2.62
N VAL A 360 -11.72 12.68 3.89
CA VAL A 360 -12.88 11.84 4.23
C VAL A 360 -14.20 12.44 3.82
N VAL A 361 -14.33 13.78 3.87
CA VAL A 361 -15.54 14.47 3.38
C VAL A 361 -15.77 14.17 1.89
N TYR A 362 -14.71 14.30 1.08
CA TYR A 362 -14.79 13.93 -0.33
C TYR A 362 -15.12 12.44 -0.53
N VAL A 363 -14.45 11.58 0.23
CA VAL A 363 -14.63 10.10 0.16
C VAL A 363 -16.09 9.73 0.46
N VAL A 364 -16.66 10.25 1.55
CA VAL A 364 -18.06 9.98 1.93
C VAL A 364 -19.04 10.46 0.85
N CYS A 365 -18.86 11.66 0.35
CA CYS A 365 -19.68 12.20 -0.74
C CYS A 365 -19.64 11.31 -1.98
N MET A 366 -18.45 10.85 -2.38
CA MET A 366 -18.28 10.01 -3.57
C MET A 366 -18.79 8.57 -3.36
N ILE A 367 -18.58 7.98 -2.18
CA ILE A 367 -19.18 6.68 -1.84
C ILE A 367 -20.71 6.75 -1.92
N MET A 368 -21.33 7.75 -1.29
CA MET A 368 -22.78 7.93 -1.34
C MET A 368 -23.28 8.10 -2.78
N ARG A 369 -22.61 8.93 -3.58
CA ARG A 369 -22.96 9.15 -4.99
C ARG A 369 -22.92 7.88 -5.81
N TYR A 370 -21.81 7.13 -5.76
CA TYR A 370 -21.66 5.91 -6.56
C TYR A 370 -22.54 4.78 -6.07
N THR A 371 -22.71 4.64 -4.75
CA THR A 371 -23.63 3.64 -4.20
C THR A 371 -25.09 3.89 -4.60
N LYS A 372 -25.49 5.17 -4.74
CA LYS A 372 -26.82 5.54 -5.26
C LYS A 372 -26.95 5.20 -6.75
N GLN A 373 -25.95 5.45 -7.57
CA GLN A 373 -25.95 5.08 -9.00
C GLN A 373 -26.14 3.58 -9.21
N LEU A 374 -25.45 2.74 -8.43
CA LEU A 374 -25.60 1.29 -8.49
C LEU A 374 -27.05 0.79 -8.19
N SER A 375 -27.91 1.65 -7.63
CA SER A 375 -29.32 1.32 -7.40
C SER A 375 -30.26 1.77 -8.49
N THR A 376 -29.84 2.75 -9.28
CA THR A 376 -30.70 3.34 -10.34
C THR A 376 -30.56 2.55 -11.64
N GLU A 377 -29.35 2.09 -11.99
CA GLU A 377 -29.11 1.27 -13.19
C GLU A 377 -29.94 -0.02 -13.21
N ARG A 378 -30.33 -0.57 -12.04
CA ARG A 378 -31.18 -1.75 -11.95
C ARG A 378 -32.67 -1.46 -12.16
N LYS A 379 -33.14 -0.23 -11.98
CA LYS A 379 -34.55 0.11 -12.21
C LYS A 379 -34.85 0.29 -13.71
N GLU A 380 -33.86 0.77 -14.47
CA GLU A 380 -33.99 0.95 -15.91
C GLU A 380 -33.88 -0.39 -16.70
N ASP A 381 -33.27 -1.43 -16.12
CA ASP A 381 -33.21 -2.77 -16.74
C ASP A 381 -34.50 -3.61 -16.51
N TYR A 382 -35.46 -3.13 -15.70
CA TYR A 382 -36.72 -3.81 -15.39
C TYR A 382 -37.99 -3.02 -15.86
N GLU A 383 -37.82 -1.81 -16.43
CA GLU A 383 -38.87 -1.08 -17.15
C GLU A 383 -38.65 -1.18 -18.68
#